data_10002cc431148cecc2cb3044fcb5bf44
#
_entry.id   10002cc431148cecc2cb3044fcb5bf44
#
_cell.length_a   1.000
_cell.length_b   1.000
_cell.length_c   1.000
_cell.angle_alpha   90.00
_cell.angle_beta   90.00
_cell.angle_gamma   90.00
#
_symmetry.space_group_name_H-M   'P 1'
#
loop_
_entity.id
_entity.type
_entity.pdbx_description
1 polymer ?
#
loop_
_entity_poly.entity_id
_entity_poly.type
_entity_poly.pdbx_seq_one_letter_code
_entity_poly.pdbx_strand_id
1 'polypeptide(L)'
;MTDLFKTTADQLRFALAQEWLDLYDHRSEWKKEAEDAENAVDDAYEKAYKAYEGGKLSDKEVDELYDLAGALNKDARAKRERVDRLEEAMEAINKLQIFYSEDWKNV
;
A
#
# COMPACT_ATOMS: atom_id res chain seq x y z
N MET A 1 20.98 31.81 -17.48
CA MET A 1 19.62 31.37 -17.14
C MET A 1 19.41 29.87 -17.40
N THR A 2 19.86 29.38 -18.56
CA THR A 2 19.72 27.96 -18.91
C THR A 2 20.45 27.03 -17.90
N ASP A 3 21.63 27.47 -17.46
CA ASP A 3 22.43 26.68 -16.48
C ASP A 3 21.78 26.64 -15.09
N LEU A 4 21.16 27.74 -14.66
CA LEU A 4 20.45 27.76 -13.38
C LEU A 4 19.22 26.85 -13.41
N PHE A 5 18.46 26.88 -14.51
CA PHE A 5 17.31 25.98 -14.66
C PHE A 5 17.73 24.52 -14.67
N LYS A 6 18.79 24.19 -15.40
CA LYS A 6 19.34 22.84 -15.44
C LYS A 6 19.79 22.37 -14.07
N THR A 7 20.50 23.21 -13.31
CA THR A 7 20.97 22.89 -11.95
C THR A 7 19.78 22.65 -11.03
N THR A 8 18.75 23.50 -11.11
CA THR A 8 17.53 23.33 -10.30
C THR A 8 16.79 22.04 -10.69
N ALA A 9 16.66 21.76 -11.98
CA ALA A 9 16.03 20.53 -12.46
C ALA A 9 16.79 19.30 -12.01
N ASP A 10 18.12 19.33 -12.05
CA ASP A 10 18.95 18.22 -11.58
C ASP A 10 18.80 17.99 -10.06
N GLN A 11 18.75 19.08 -9.29
CA GLN A 11 18.51 18.99 -7.85
C GLN A 11 17.14 18.39 -7.51
N LEU A 12 16.11 18.81 -8.26
CA LEU A 12 14.76 18.27 -8.09
C LEU A 12 14.71 16.78 -8.47
N ARG A 13 15.37 16.40 -9.55
CA ARG A 13 15.46 14.99 -9.96
C ARG A 13 16.15 14.15 -8.91
N PHE A 14 17.22 14.66 -8.33
CA PHE A 14 17.93 13.97 -7.24
C PHE A 14 17.02 13.80 -6.01
N ALA A 15 16.33 14.87 -5.60
CA ALA A 15 15.41 14.81 -4.47
C ALA A 15 14.26 13.84 -4.72
N LEU A 16 13.71 13.83 -5.94
CA LEU A 16 12.66 12.88 -6.33
C LEU A 16 13.17 11.44 -6.32
N ALA A 17 14.40 11.21 -6.77
CA ALA A 17 15.00 9.87 -6.75
C ALA A 17 15.18 9.36 -5.33
N GLN A 18 15.61 10.21 -4.40
CA GLN A 18 15.73 9.85 -2.98
C GLN A 18 14.37 9.52 -2.38
N GLU A 19 13.36 10.34 -2.65
CA GLU A 19 11.99 10.10 -2.17
C GLU A 19 11.43 8.78 -2.71
N TRP A 20 11.66 8.50 -3.99
CA TRP A 20 11.24 7.24 -4.62
C TRP A 20 11.89 6.03 -3.94
N LEU A 21 13.20 6.12 -3.65
CA LEU A 21 13.93 5.05 -2.97
C LEU A 21 13.38 4.80 -1.57
N ASP A 22 13.07 5.87 -0.83
CA ASP A 22 12.50 5.76 0.51
C ASP A 22 11.14 5.05 0.45
N LEU A 23 10.29 5.41 -0.51
CA LEU A 23 9.00 4.76 -0.73
C LEU A 23 9.18 3.29 -1.15
N TYR A 24 10.14 3.03 -2.02
CA TYR A 24 10.44 1.67 -2.46
C TYR A 24 10.84 0.76 -1.30
N ASP A 25 11.67 1.28 -0.38
CA ASP A 25 12.11 0.52 0.79
C ASP A 25 10.92 0.16 1.70
N HIS A 26 9.94 1.06 1.84
CA HIS A 26 8.74 0.79 2.62
C HIS A 26 7.72 -0.09 1.90
N ARG A 27 7.72 -0.08 0.57
CA ARG A 27 6.74 -0.81 -0.25
C ARG A 27 6.70 -2.31 0.07
N SER A 28 7.86 -2.96 0.11
CA SER A 28 7.94 -4.40 0.36
C SER A 28 7.39 -4.76 1.73
N GLU A 29 7.73 -3.98 2.75
CA GLU A 29 7.27 -4.17 4.12
C GLU A 29 5.75 -3.98 4.23
N TRP A 30 5.23 -2.89 3.69
CA TRP A 30 3.80 -2.57 3.75
C TRP A 30 2.97 -3.57 2.95
N LYS A 31 3.49 -4.01 1.81
CA LYS A 31 2.83 -5.02 0.98
C LYS A 31 2.74 -6.35 1.71
N LYS A 32 3.81 -6.75 2.39
CA LYS A 32 3.81 -7.95 3.21
C LYS A 32 2.82 -7.84 4.37
N GLU A 33 2.79 -6.71 5.06
CA GLU A 33 1.82 -6.47 6.13
C GLU A 33 0.38 -6.59 5.63
N ALA A 34 0.09 -6.05 4.44
CA ALA A 34 -1.23 -6.14 3.83
C ALA A 34 -1.59 -7.57 3.45
N GLU A 35 -0.65 -8.32 2.87
CA GLU A 35 -0.85 -9.73 2.52
C GLU A 35 -1.09 -10.58 3.76
N ASP A 36 -0.29 -10.39 4.81
CA ASP A 36 -0.46 -11.11 6.08
C ASP A 36 -1.82 -10.80 6.71
N ALA A 37 -2.24 -9.54 6.66
CA ALA A 37 -3.56 -9.14 7.16
C ALA A 37 -4.70 -9.77 6.35
N GLU A 38 -4.58 -9.83 5.03
CA GLU A 38 -5.56 -10.47 4.15
C GLU A 38 -5.65 -11.98 4.42
N ASN A 39 -4.52 -12.64 4.64
CA ASN A 39 -4.49 -14.05 5.00
C ASN A 39 -5.14 -14.30 6.36
N ALA A 40 -4.94 -13.42 7.32
CA ALA A 40 -5.58 -13.50 8.62
C ALA A 40 -7.10 -13.36 8.52
N VAL A 41 -7.60 -12.54 7.60
CA VAL A 41 -9.03 -12.39 7.30
C VAL A 41 -9.60 -13.71 6.78
N ASP A 42 -8.95 -14.32 5.80
CA ASP A 42 -9.39 -15.57 5.21
C ASP A 42 -9.45 -16.68 6.26
N ASP A 43 -8.43 -16.78 7.12
CA ASP A 43 -8.39 -17.74 8.20
C ASP A 43 -9.51 -17.51 9.23
N ALA A 44 -9.80 -16.25 9.53
CA ALA A 44 -10.85 -15.90 10.49
C ALA A 44 -12.25 -16.26 9.96
N TYR A 45 -12.53 -15.99 8.68
CA TYR A 45 -13.79 -16.38 8.06
C TYR A 45 -13.93 -17.89 7.94
N GLU A 46 -12.86 -18.59 7.60
CA GLU A 46 -12.87 -20.05 7.56
C GLU A 46 -13.18 -20.64 8.93
N LYS A 47 -12.56 -20.11 9.97
CA LYS A 47 -12.80 -20.53 11.35
C LYS A 47 -14.26 -20.30 11.76
N ALA A 48 -14.81 -19.13 11.42
CA ALA A 48 -16.20 -18.82 11.72
C ALA A 48 -17.17 -19.77 10.99
N TYR A 49 -16.90 -20.04 9.71
CA TYR A 49 -17.71 -20.94 8.91
C TYR A 49 -17.68 -22.38 9.43
N LYS A 50 -16.50 -22.88 9.79
CA LYS A 50 -16.35 -24.22 10.40
C LYS A 50 -17.06 -24.32 11.73
N ALA A 51 -17.01 -23.28 12.54
CA ALA A 51 -17.73 -23.21 13.80
C ALA A 51 -19.25 -23.26 13.60
N TYR A 52 -19.75 -22.55 12.58
CA TYR A 52 -21.16 -22.59 12.19
C TYR A 52 -21.58 -23.99 11.75
N GLU A 53 -20.82 -24.64 10.85
CA GLU A 53 -21.11 -25.97 10.36
C GLU A 53 -21.05 -27.03 11.47
N GLY A 54 -20.09 -26.88 12.39
CA GLY A 54 -19.90 -27.83 13.48
C GLY A 54 -21.03 -27.88 14.50
N GLY A 55 -21.83 -26.83 14.58
CA GLY A 55 -23.01 -26.76 15.45
C GLY A 55 -22.73 -26.84 16.96
N LYS A 56 -21.45 -26.71 17.35
CA LYS A 56 -21.04 -26.83 18.78
C LYS A 56 -21.10 -25.49 19.51
N LEU A 57 -21.07 -24.40 18.82
CA LEU A 57 -21.11 -23.04 19.37
C LEU A 57 -22.53 -22.49 19.26
N SER A 58 -22.90 -21.60 20.19
CA SER A 58 -24.15 -20.86 20.09
C SER A 58 -24.13 -19.88 18.92
N ASP A 59 -25.30 -19.46 18.47
CA ASP A 59 -25.42 -18.45 17.41
C ASP A 59 -24.68 -17.17 17.77
N LYS A 60 -24.73 -16.76 19.03
CA LYS A 60 -24.01 -15.60 19.53
C LYS A 60 -22.50 -15.75 19.40
N GLU A 61 -21.96 -16.91 19.75
CA GLU A 61 -20.52 -17.20 19.64
C GLU A 61 -20.07 -17.21 18.19
N VAL A 62 -20.88 -17.78 17.29
CA VAL A 62 -20.61 -17.75 15.84
C VAL A 62 -20.62 -16.33 15.31
N ASP A 63 -21.61 -15.52 15.71
CA ASP A 63 -21.70 -14.10 15.31
C ASP A 63 -20.49 -13.31 15.78
N GLU A 64 -19.97 -13.58 16.98
CA GLU A 64 -18.76 -12.94 17.48
C GLU A 64 -17.53 -13.28 16.64
N LEU A 65 -17.42 -14.52 16.11
CA LEU A 65 -16.35 -14.91 15.22
C LEU A 65 -16.44 -14.18 13.87
N TYR A 66 -17.64 -14.02 13.32
CA TYR A 66 -17.85 -13.24 12.09
C TYR A 66 -17.58 -11.76 12.30
N ASP A 67 -17.95 -11.22 13.45
CA ASP A 67 -17.65 -9.82 13.80
C ASP A 67 -16.15 -9.58 13.89
N LEU A 68 -15.40 -10.51 14.48
CA LEU A 68 -13.95 -10.44 14.54
C LEU A 68 -13.34 -10.49 13.13
N ALA A 69 -13.81 -11.40 12.28
CA ALA A 69 -13.36 -11.51 10.90
C ALA A 69 -13.64 -10.21 10.13
N GLY A 70 -14.80 -9.60 10.35
CA GLY A 70 -15.15 -8.31 9.74
C GLY A 70 -14.22 -7.17 10.18
N ALA A 71 -13.87 -7.13 11.46
CA ALA A 71 -12.92 -6.14 12.00
C ALA A 71 -11.52 -6.33 11.39
N LEU A 72 -11.06 -7.57 11.26
CA LEU A 72 -9.79 -7.89 10.60
C LEU A 72 -9.80 -7.50 9.12
N ASN A 73 -10.92 -7.70 8.45
CA ASN A 73 -11.10 -7.32 7.04
C ASN A 73 -10.99 -5.80 6.86
N LYS A 74 -11.57 -5.03 7.77
CA LYS A 74 -11.48 -3.56 7.74
C LYS A 74 -10.02 -3.11 7.89
N ASP A 75 -9.27 -3.71 8.81
CA ASP A 75 -7.85 -3.44 9.00
C ASP A 75 -7.03 -3.82 7.76
N ALA A 76 -7.30 -4.98 7.17
CA ALA A 76 -6.60 -5.44 5.96
C ALA A 76 -6.86 -4.51 4.77
N ARG A 77 -8.09 -4.00 4.62
CA ARG A 77 -8.42 -3.02 3.58
C ARG A 77 -7.65 -1.72 3.76
N ALA A 78 -7.55 -1.24 5.01
CA ALA A 78 -6.80 -0.02 5.30
C ALA A 78 -5.31 -0.20 4.95
N LYS A 79 -4.73 -1.34 5.25
CA LYS A 79 -3.34 -1.66 4.91
C LYS A 79 -3.13 -1.75 3.41
N ARG A 80 -4.08 -2.33 2.68
CA ARG A 80 -4.01 -2.42 1.21
C ARG A 80 -4.13 -1.04 0.57
N GLU A 81 -5.03 -0.19 1.04
CA GLU A 81 -5.16 1.19 0.56
C GLU A 81 -3.87 1.99 0.78
N ARG A 82 -3.19 1.75 1.89
CA ARG A 82 -1.90 2.38 2.18
C ARG A 82 -0.83 1.99 1.15
N VAL A 83 -0.79 0.72 0.75
CA VAL A 83 0.10 0.24 -0.33
C VAL A 83 -0.26 0.91 -1.66
N ASP A 84 -1.54 0.97 -2.00
CA ASP A 84 -2.01 1.58 -3.25
C ASP A 84 -1.62 3.05 -3.33
N ARG A 85 -1.77 3.80 -2.24
CA ARG A 85 -1.36 5.22 -2.17
C ARG A 85 0.14 5.38 -2.33
N LEU A 86 0.92 4.49 -1.74
CA LEU A 86 2.38 4.50 -1.89
C LEU A 86 2.77 4.25 -3.35
N GLU A 87 2.17 3.28 -4.01
CA GLU A 87 2.43 2.97 -5.41
C GLU A 87 2.03 4.14 -6.33
N GLU A 88 0.90 4.80 -6.05
CA GLU A 88 0.49 6.00 -6.76
C GLU A 88 1.49 7.15 -6.59
N ALA A 89 2.02 7.33 -5.38
CA ALA A 89 3.06 8.33 -5.12
C ALA A 89 4.35 8.03 -5.89
N MET A 90 4.77 6.77 -5.92
CA MET A 90 5.93 6.34 -6.70
C MET A 90 5.74 6.60 -8.20
N GLU A 91 4.56 6.32 -8.72
CA GLU A 91 4.23 6.59 -10.12
C GLU A 91 4.27 8.09 -10.43
N ALA A 92 3.72 8.91 -9.54
CA ALA A 92 3.75 10.37 -9.68
C ALA A 92 5.19 10.90 -9.70
N ILE A 93 6.06 10.37 -8.84
CA ILE A 93 7.48 10.72 -8.81
C ILE A 93 8.16 10.35 -10.12
N ASN A 94 7.88 9.16 -10.65
CA ASN A 94 8.44 8.72 -11.93
C ASN A 94 8.02 9.67 -13.08
N LYS A 95 6.78 10.10 -13.12
CA LYS A 95 6.28 11.04 -14.12
C LYS A 95 6.99 12.39 -14.02
N LEU A 96 7.21 12.87 -12.79
CA LEU A 96 7.94 14.12 -12.57
C LEU A 96 9.42 14.01 -12.97
N GLN A 97 10.06 12.87 -12.70
CA GLN A 97 11.43 12.64 -13.13
C GLN A 97 11.56 12.64 -14.64
N ILE A 98 10.63 12.04 -15.35
CA ILE A 98 10.59 12.06 -16.82
C ILE A 98 10.41 13.49 -17.31
N PHE A 99 9.50 14.24 -16.73
CA PHE A 99 9.28 15.64 -17.06
C PHE A 99 10.57 16.47 -16.96
N TYR A 100 11.25 16.39 -15.82
CA TYR A 100 12.50 17.14 -15.60
C TYR A 100 13.68 16.61 -16.42
N SER A 101 13.63 15.39 -16.93
CA SER A 101 14.70 14.86 -17.76
C SER A 101 14.54 15.21 -19.24
N GLU A 102 13.32 15.41 -19.72
CA GLU A 102 13.04 15.61 -21.15
C GLU A 102 12.71 17.06 -21.51
N ASP A 103 11.88 17.73 -20.72
CA ASP A 103 11.37 19.04 -21.09
C ASP A 103 12.44 20.13 -21.17
N TRP A 104 13.40 20.12 -20.25
CA TRP A 104 14.46 21.13 -20.29
C TRP A 104 15.44 20.93 -21.45
N LYS A 105 15.52 19.72 -22.01
CA LYS A 105 16.38 19.44 -23.19
C LYS A 105 15.85 20.08 -24.46
N ASN A 106 14.56 20.34 -24.50
CA ASN A 106 13.88 20.90 -25.67
C ASN A 106 13.75 22.43 -25.60
N VAL A 107 14.27 23.05 -24.56
CA VAL A 107 14.30 24.48 -24.34
C VAL A 107 15.68 25.05 -24.68
#